data_7de619445c7ccc6bf0f3829033e54e67
#
_entry.id   7de619445c7ccc6bf0f3829033e54e67
#
_cell.length_a   1.000
_cell.length_b   1.000
_cell.length_c   1.000
_cell.angle_alpha   90.00
_cell.angle_beta   90.00
_cell.angle_gamma   90.00
#
_symmetry.space_group_name_H-M   'P 1'
#
loop_
_entity.id
_entity.type
_entity.pdbx_description
1 polymer ?
#
loop_
_entity_poly.entity_id
_entity_poly.type
_entity_poly.pdbx_seq_one_letter_code
_entity_poly.pdbx_strand_id
1 'polypeptide(L)'
;MNREEMVVACCSDFAGKVRGKAFPASQFDKRLARGIGWTPTNVQITCFDAIAESPFGSLGDLVLIPDADARVRVEFGEGEPVEHFAIGNIRHTDGRPWEYCTRSILIAALERLKKATGLTLFGAFEHEFQFKNSNSPMGDAFSMAGFRAARNFAELLVGAMREAGVQPDTFMKEFGAAQYEVTMGPQRGVTVADHSLITREMVQTVADRLGQEVTFTPIRDPKGVGNGVHIHMSFLSEEGKAVTYDPAGKHELSKTAGQFVAGILKYLDSIVAITAPSAVSYLRLTPHRWSAAFNNLGFRDREASVRICPVSDLSDIAKAAQFNFEFRAADATA
;
A
#
# COMPACT_ATOMS: atom_id res chain seq x y z
N MET A 1 9.33 -34.54 -13.97
CA MET A 1 8.22 -34.46 -12.98
C MET A 1 7.43 -33.21 -13.35
N ASN A 2 6.11 -33.33 -13.57
CA ASN A 2 5.29 -32.17 -13.89
C ASN A 2 5.10 -31.33 -12.64
N ARG A 3 5.34 -30.01 -12.73
CA ARG A 3 5.02 -29.07 -11.65
C ARG A 3 3.50 -28.80 -11.67
N GLU A 4 2.88 -28.72 -10.51
CA GLU A 4 1.50 -28.23 -10.36
C GLU A 4 1.55 -26.79 -9.85
N GLU A 5 0.82 -25.90 -10.51
CA GLU A 5 0.73 -24.49 -10.11
C GLU A 5 0.01 -24.38 -8.77
N MET A 6 0.57 -23.58 -7.88
CA MET A 6 0.02 -23.29 -6.55
C MET A 6 -0.51 -21.87 -6.49
N VAL A 7 -1.60 -21.67 -5.76
CA VAL A 7 -2.17 -20.34 -5.45
C VAL A 7 -2.09 -20.10 -3.97
N VAL A 8 -1.66 -18.92 -3.56
CA VAL A 8 -1.67 -18.51 -2.15
C VAL A 8 -2.90 -17.67 -1.87
N ALA A 9 -3.85 -18.15 -1.06
CA ALA A 9 -4.82 -17.23 -0.44
C ALA A 9 -4.13 -16.48 0.68
N CYS A 10 -4.18 -15.15 0.66
CA CYS A 10 -3.41 -14.31 1.55
C CYS A 10 -4.19 -13.12 2.11
N CYS A 11 -3.69 -12.55 3.18
CA CYS A 11 -4.14 -11.30 3.79
C CYS A 11 -2.96 -10.55 4.39
N SER A 12 -3.08 -9.23 4.54
CA SER A 12 -2.12 -8.44 5.29
C SER A 12 -2.40 -8.52 6.78
N ASP A 13 -1.37 -8.68 7.60
CA ASP A 13 -1.46 -8.57 9.07
C ASP A 13 -1.18 -7.13 9.55
N PHE A 14 -1.30 -6.90 10.86
CA PHE A 14 -1.03 -5.59 11.46
C PHE A 14 0.46 -5.19 11.48
N ALA A 15 1.36 -6.13 11.21
CA ALA A 15 2.79 -5.85 11.03
C ALA A 15 3.15 -5.53 9.57
N GLY A 16 2.15 -5.43 8.67
CA GLY A 16 2.34 -5.17 7.25
C GLY A 16 2.92 -6.35 6.48
N LYS A 17 2.91 -7.57 7.05
CA LYS A 17 3.32 -8.78 6.33
C LYS A 17 2.13 -9.44 5.64
N VAL A 18 2.35 -9.91 4.43
CA VAL A 18 1.39 -10.73 3.71
C VAL A 18 1.55 -12.18 4.17
N ARG A 19 0.47 -12.73 4.73
CA ARG A 19 0.42 -14.11 5.24
C ARG A 19 -0.61 -14.91 4.50
N GLY A 20 -0.30 -16.16 4.19
CA GLY A 20 -1.18 -16.97 3.38
C GLY A 20 -0.97 -18.47 3.53
N LYS A 21 -1.86 -19.21 2.88
CA LYS A 21 -1.76 -20.68 2.70
C LYS A 21 -1.90 -21.01 1.23
N ALA A 22 -0.97 -21.83 0.72
CA ALA A 22 -0.97 -22.28 -0.66
C ALA A 22 -1.87 -23.52 -0.84
N PHE A 23 -2.46 -23.65 -2.04
CA PHE A 23 -3.24 -24.79 -2.48
C PHE A 23 -3.10 -24.95 -4.01
N PRO A 24 -3.38 -26.14 -4.58
CA PRO A 24 -3.35 -26.36 -6.02
C PRO A 24 -4.29 -25.44 -6.78
N ALA A 25 -3.85 -24.84 -7.88
CA ALA A 25 -4.65 -23.91 -8.68
C ALA A 25 -5.96 -24.52 -9.19
N SER A 26 -5.96 -25.84 -9.43
CA SER A 26 -7.15 -26.61 -9.78
C SER A 26 -8.29 -26.56 -8.73
N GLN A 27 -7.98 -26.13 -7.49
CA GLN A 27 -8.96 -26.00 -6.41
C GLN A 27 -9.45 -24.55 -6.20
N PHE A 28 -9.07 -23.61 -7.06
CA PHE A 28 -9.34 -22.18 -6.83
C PHE A 28 -10.84 -21.89 -6.62
N ASP A 29 -11.70 -22.36 -7.50
CA ASP A 29 -13.16 -22.14 -7.38
C ASP A 29 -13.76 -22.74 -6.11
N LYS A 30 -13.25 -23.91 -5.68
CA LYS A 30 -13.64 -24.50 -4.40
C LYS A 30 -13.24 -23.62 -3.23
N ARG A 31 -12.06 -22.96 -3.31
CA ARG A 31 -11.57 -22.07 -2.26
C ARG A 31 -12.26 -20.71 -2.24
N LEU A 32 -12.67 -20.19 -3.38
CA LEU A 32 -13.57 -19.02 -3.44
C LEU A 32 -14.87 -19.28 -2.67
N ALA A 33 -15.47 -20.48 -2.83
CA ALA A 33 -16.73 -20.82 -2.18
C ALA A 33 -16.61 -21.17 -0.70
N ARG A 34 -15.51 -21.82 -0.28
CA ARG A 34 -15.37 -22.42 1.06
C ARG A 34 -14.26 -21.83 1.90
N GLY A 35 -13.35 -21.04 1.29
CA GLY A 35 -12.17 -20.51 1.93
C GLY A 35 -11.16 -21.56 2.36
N ILE A 36 -10.25 -21.14 3.22
CA ILE A 36 -9.20 -21.95 3.84
C ILE A 36 -9.22 -21.69 5.35
N GLY A 37 -9.09 -22.75 6.14
CA GLY A 37 -9.02 -22.63 7.59
C GLY A 37 -7.91 -21.68 8.04
N TRP A 38 -8.26 -20.76 8.91
CA TRP A 38 -7.39 -19.71 9.43
C TRP A 38 -7.50 -19.63 10.95
N THR A 39 -6.58 -18.93 11.61
CA THR A 39 -6.64 -18.72 13.06
C THR A 39 -6.37 -17.25 13.41
N PRO A 40 -6.94 -16.72 14.51
CA PRO A 40 -6.67 -15.35 14.95
C PRO A 40 -5.18 -15.07 15.15
N THR A 41 -4.43 -16.04 15.67
CA THR A 41 -2.99 -15.93 15.93
C THR A 41 -2.17 -15.53 14.69
N ASN A 42 -2.60 -15.95 13.50
CA ASN A 42 -1.84 -15.69 12.27
C ASN A 42 -1.66 -14.20 11.94
N VAL A 43 -2.53 -13.31 12.43
CA VAL A 43 -2.42 -11.86 12.24
C VAL A 43 -1.79 -11.13 13.44
N GLN A 44 -1.37 -11.87 14.45
CA GLN A 44 -0.77 -11.34 15.68
C GLN A 44 0.73 -11.64 15.78
N ILE A 45 1.29 -12.21 14.75
CA ILE A 45 2.71 -12.48 14.68
C ILE A 45 3.44 -11.17 14.37
N THR A 46 4.36 -10.79 15.25
CA THR A 46 5.18 -9.58 15.04
C THR A 46 6.12 -9.73 13.84
N CYS A 47 6.76 -8.63 13.44
CA CYS A 47 7.80 -8.66 12.39
C CYS A 47 9.05 -9.47 12.80
N PHE A 48 9.16 -9.89 14.05
CA PHE A 48 10.24 -10.74 14.60
C PHE A 48 9.79 -12.20 14.83
N ASP A 49 8.68 -12.62 14.24
CA ASP A 49 8.08 -13.95 14.37
C ASP A 49 7.70 -14.35 15.82
N ALA A 50 7.57 -13.37 16.71
CA ALA A 50 7.00 -13.57 18.04
C ALA A 50 5.49 -13.36 18.01
N ILE A 51 4.75 -14.17 18.75
CA ILE A 51 3.30 -14.01 18.91
C ILE A 51 3.05 -12.90 19.95
N ALA A 52 2.38 -11.83 19.53
CA ALA A 52 1.96 -10.78 20.46
C ALA A 52 0.90 -11.31 21.43
N GLU A 53 0.94 -10.82 22.67
CA GLU A 53 -0.12 -11.11 23.64
C GLU A 53 -1.47 -10.62 23.09
N SER A 54 -2.48 -11.47 23.21
CA SER A 54 -3.80 -11.20 22.64
C SER A 54 -4.90 -11.89 23.45
N PRO A 55 -6.15 -11.43 23.31
CA PRO A 55 -7.29 -12.07 23.99
C PRO A 55 -7.65 -13.45 23.40
N PHE A 56 -7.07 -13.84 22.28
CA PHE A 56 -7.46 -15.08 21.58
C PHE A 56 -6.70 -16.31 22.09
N GLY A 57 -5.43 -16.16 22.45
CA GLY A 57 -4.59 -17.29 22.85
C GLY A 57 -4.55 -18.37 21.78
N SER A 58 -4.86 -19.60 22.18
CA SER A 58 -4.95 -20.78 21.29
C SER A 58 -6.37 -21.04 20.76
N LEU A 59 -7.32 -20.15 21.02
CA LEU A 59 -8.74 -20.38 20.73
C LEU A 59 -9.17 -19.65 19.45
N GLY A 60 -10.12 -20.25 18.78
CA GLY A 60 -10.84 -19.70 17.63
C GLY A 60 -10.42 -20.25 16.29
N ASP A 61 -11.43 -20.65 15.52
CA ASP A 61 -11.31 -21.02 14.12
C ASP A 61 -11.93 -19.94 13.26
N LEU A 62 -11.20 -19.54 12.22
CA LEU A 62 -11.60 -18.58 11.23
C LEU A 62 -11.47 -19.20 9.82
N VAL A 63 -11.93 -18.49 8.83
CA VAL A 63 -11.81 -18.86 7.41
C VAL A 63 -11.27 -17.67 6.63
N LEU A 64 -10.18 -17.86 5.91
CA LEU A 64 -9.71 -16.90 4.90
C LEU A 64 -10.35 -17.23 3.56
N ILE A 65 -11.17 -16.32 3.05
CA ILE A 65 -11.87 -16.47 1.76
C ILE A 65 -11.16 -15.55 0.75
N PRO A 66 -10.50 -16.10 -0.27
CA PRO A 66 -9.88 -15.30 -1.32
C PRO A 66 -10.95 -14.53 -2.10
N ASP A 67 -10.55 -13.36 -2.63
CA ASP A 67 -11.38 -12.53 -3.50
C ASP A 67 -10.93 -12.72 -4.95
N ALA A 68 -11.86 -13.04 -5.84
CA ALA A 68 -11.56 -13.24 -7.26
C ALA A 68 -11.08 -11.96 -7.95
N ASP A 69 -11.59 -10.80 -7.51
CA ASP A 69 -11.23 -9.50 -8.06
C ASP A 69 -9.84 -9.01 -7.58
N ALA A 70 -9.30 -9.64 -6.54
CA ALA A 70 -7.96 -9.38 -6.00
C ALA A 70 -7.00 -10.56 -6.24
N ARG A 71 -7.22 -11.31 -7.32
CA ARG A 71 -6.37 -12.41 -7.78
C ARG A 71 -5.27 -11.89 -8.68
N VAL A 72 -4.05 -12.32 -8.41
CA VAL A 72 -2.84 -12.02 -9.18
C VAL A 72 -2.26 -13.31 -9.74
N ARG A 73 -1.91 -13.27 -11.02
CA ARG A 73 -1.15 -14.34 -11.68
C ARG A 73 -0.17 -13.73 -12.67
N VAL A 74 1.14 -13.87 -12.39
CA VAL A 74 2.23 -13.30 -13.18
C VAL A 74 3.19 -14.39 -13.62
N GLU A 75 3.46 -14.45 -14.92
CA GLU A 75 4.42 -15.39 -15.52
C GLU A 75 5.74 -14.68 -15.81
N PHE A 76 6.84 -15.18 -15.27
CA PHE A 76 8.19 -14.59 -15.44
C PHE A 76 9.04 -15.24 -16.52
N GLY A 77 8.48 -16.16 -17.26
CA GLY A 77 9.15 -16.84 -18.37
C GLY A 77 8.85 -18.35 -18.41
N GLU A 78 9.22 -18.96 -19.53
CA GLU A 78 8.95 -20.39 -19.75
C GLU A 78 9.74 -21.25 -18.75
N GLY A 79 9.03 -22.11 -18.03
CA GLY A 79 9.59 -23.02 -17.04
C GLY A 79 9.85 -22.41 -15.66
N GLU A 80 9.65 -21.10 -15.49
CA GLU A 80 9.73 -20.45 -14.18
C GLU A 80 8.45 -20.68 -13.36
N PRO A 81 8.54 -20.68 -12.02
CA PRO A 81 7.35 -20.71 -11.17
C PRO A 81 6.50 -19.45 -11.41
N VAL A 82 5.20 -19.66 -11.53
CA VAL A 82 4.22 -18.56 -11.64
C VAL A 82 4.01 -17.92 -10.26
N GLU A 83 4.03 -16.60 -10.20
CA GLU A 83 3.61 -15.87 -9.01
C GLU A 83 2.07 -15.81 -9.02
N HIS A 84 1.44 -16.54 -8.09
CA HIS A 84 -0.01 -16.68 -8.09
C HIS A 84 -0.56 -16.61 -6.68
N PHE A 85 -1.31 -15.55 -6.39
CA PHE A 85 -1.99 -15.37 -5.11
C PHE A 85 -3.34 -14.67 -5.26
N ALA A 86 -4.15 -14.71 -4.23
CA ALA A 86 -5.39 -13.95 -4.14
C ALA A 86 -5.54 -13.37 -2.75
N ILE A 87 -5.70 -12.06 -2.67
CA ILE A 87 -5.97 -11.35 -1.42
C ILE A 87 -7.40 -11.72 -0.98
N GLY A 88 -7.59 -11.92 0.32
CA GLY A 88 -8.86 -12.39 0.83
C GLY A 88 -9.31 -11.67 2.09
N ASN A 89 -10.51 -12.04 2.53
CA ASN A 89 -11.11 -11.54 3.75
C ASN A 89 -11.19 -12.66 4.79
N ILE A 90 -10.81 -12.36 6.02
CA ILE A 90 -10.96 -13.29 7.14
C ILE A 90 -12.38 -13.18 7.68
N ARG A 91 -13.03 -14.32 7.88
CA ARG A 91 -14.40 -14.44 8.40
C ARG A 91 -14.49 -15.44 9.54
N HIS A 92 -15.49 -15.29 10.36
CA HIS A 92 -15.94 -16.35 11.27
C HIS A 92 -16.44 -17.54 10.46
N THR A 93 -16.49 -18.70 11.09
CA THR A 93 -16.99 -19.97 10.48
C THR A 93 -18.47 -19.92 10.09
N ASP A 94 -19.24 -18.97 10.66
CA ASP A 94 -20.63 -18.67 10.29
C ASP A 94 -20.77 -17.69 9.11
N GLY A 95 -19.64 -17.23 8.55
CA GLY A 95 -19.59 -16.34 7.38
C GLY A 95 -19.58 -14.85 7.70
N ARG A 96 -19.78 -14.43 8.95
CA ARG A 96 -19.66 -13.01 9.33
C ARG A 96 -18.23 -12.53 9.17
N PRO A 97 -18.00 -11.26 8.75
CA PRO A 97 -16.66 -10.66 8.76
C PRO A 97 -16.02 -10.75 10.15
N TRP A 98 -14.75 -11.12 10.22
CA TRP A 98 -14.00 -11.06 11.47
C TRP A 98 -13.57 -9.61 11.76
N GLU A 99 -13.79 -9.17 12.99
CA GLU A 99 -13.67 -7.75 13.41
C GLU A 99 -12.24 -7.22 13.31
N TYR A 100 -11.25 -8.11 13.25
CA TYR A 100 -9.82 -7.75 13.14
C TYR A 100 -9.24 -8.04 11.74
N CYS A 101 -10.08 -8.34 10.76
CA CYS A 101 -9.63 -8.44 9.37
C CYS A 101 -9.37 -7.04 8.81
N THR A 102 -8.12 -6.69 8.55
CA THR A 102 -7.70 -5.37 8.06
C THR A 102 -8.46 -4.94 6.81
N ARG A 103 -8.56 -5.82 5.81
CA ARG A 103 -9.28 -5.55 4.56
C ARG A 103 -10.79 -5.37 4.77
N SER A 104 -11.41 -6.16 5.65
CA SER A 104 -12.85 -6.01 5.99
C SER A 104 -13.12 -4.72 6.76
N ILE A 105 -12.20 -4.27 7.61
CA ILE A 105 -12.29 -2.96 8.29
C ILE A 105 -12.29 -1.84 7.27
N LEU A 106 -11.38 -1.88 6.28
CA LEU A 106 -11.32 -0.89 5.21
C LEU A 106 -12.62 -0.89 4.38
N ILE A 107 -13.11 -2.05 3.95
CA ILE A 107 -14.38 -2.16 3.18
C ILE A 107 -15.52 -1.50 3.98
N ALA A 108 -15.67 -1.83 5.26
CA ALA A 108 -16.71 -1.24 6.11
C ALA A 108 -16.54 0.28 6.30
N ALA A 109 -15.30 0.78 6.33
CA ALA A 109 -15.03 2.22 6.40
C ALA A 109 -15.43 2.94 5.10
N LEU A 110 -15.10 2.34 3.95
CA LEU A 110 -15.48 2.88 2.63
C LEU A 110 -17.00 2.88 2.43
N GLU A 111 -17.69 1.84 2.88
CA GLU A 111 -19.16 1.80 2.87
C GLU A 111 -19.78 2.89 3.75
N ARG A 112 -19.22 3.12 4.94
CA ARG A 112 -19.66 4.23 5.81
C ARG A 112 -19.41 5.59 5.17
N LEU A 113 -18.25 5.79 4.52
CA LEU A 113 -17.96 7.02 3.77
C LEU A 113 -19.01 7.25 2.68
N LYS A 114 -19.25 6.24 1.85
CA LYS A 114 -20.24 6.31 0.77
C LYS A 114 -21.64 6.59 1.29
N LYS A 115 -22.07 5.90 2.35
CA LYS A 115 -23.39 6.10 2.97
C LYS A 115 -23.55 7.51 3.55
N ALA A 116 -22.51 8.06 4.15
CA ALA A 116 -22.54 9.37 4.80
C ALA A 116 -22.45 10.54 3.82
N THR A 117 -21.79 10.37 2.68
CA THR A 117 -21.40 11.47 1.79
C THR A 117 -21.79 11.27 0.32
N GLY A 118 -22.14 10.06 -0.11
CA GLY A 118 -22.27 9.67 -1.53
C GLY A 118 -20.93 9.52 -2.24
N LEU A 119 -19.78 9.68 -1.54
CA LEU A 119 -18.47 9.73 -2.15
C LEU A 119 -17.79 8.37 -2.19
N THR A 120 -17.03 8.16 -3.25
CA THR A 120 -16.10 7.02 -3.41
C THR A 120 -14.67 7.53 -3.28
N LEU A 121 -13.86 6.86 -2.46
CA LEU A 121 -12.42 7.11 -2.39
C LEU A 121 -11.76 6.74 -3.73
N PHE A 122 -10.91 7.63 -4.21
CA PHE A 122 -10.08 7.43 -5.39
C PHE A 122 -8.65 7.83 -5.03
N GLY A 123 -7.69 6.91 -5.18
CA GLY A 123 -6.36 7.16 -4.65
C GLY A 123 -5.30 6.24 -5.22
N ALA A 124 -4.06 6.51 -4.81
CA ALA A 124 -2.87 5.78 -5.19
C ALA A 124 -1.88 5.73 -4.03
N PHE A 125 -0.91 4.82 -4.12
CA PHE A 125 0.19 4.72 -3.19
C PHE A 125 1.52 4.98 -3.90
N GLU A 126 2.45 5.58 -3.19
CA GLU A 126 3.87 5.67 -3.51
C GLU A 126 4.63 4.83 -2.49
N HIS A 127 5.44 3.89 -2.96
CA HIS A 127 6.25 3.01 -2.11
C HIS A 127 7.73 3.32 -2.28
N GLU A 128 8.39 3.74 -1.21
CA GLU A 128 9.83 3.85 -1.14
C GLU A 128 10.44 2.56 -0.56
N PHE A 129 11.54 2.12 -1.12
CA PHE A 129 12.28 0.95 -0.68
C PHE A 129 13.79 1.09 -0.95
N GLN A 130 14.59 0.24 -0.31
CA GLN A 130 16.04 0.21 -0.51
C GLN A 130 16.52 -1.20 -0.83
N PHE A 131 17.47 -1.32 -1.76
CA PHE A 131 18.26 -2.54 -1.91
C PHE A 131 19.21 -2.69 -0.72
N LYS A 132 19.25 -3.89 -0.10
CA LYS A 132 20.06 -4.13 1.10
C LYS A 132 21.55 -4.23 0.79
N ASN A 133 21.90 -4.89 -0.30
CA ASN A 133 23.25 -5.30 -0.66
C ASN A 133 23.81 -4.52 -1.87
N SER A 134 23.30 -3.33 -2.14
CA SER A 134 23.74 -2.48 -3.24
C SER A 134 24.55 -1.31 -2.74
N ASN A 135 25.71 -1.09 -3.36
CA ASN A 135 26.47 0.14 -3.20
C ASN A 135 25.95 1.18 -4.18
N SER A 136 25.35 2.24 -3.66
CA SER A 136 24.89 3.36 -4.45
C SER A 136 26.07 4.29 -4.73
N PRO A 137 26.35 4.66 -5.99
CA PRO A 137 27.34 5.68 -6.29
C PRO A 137 27.01 7.02 -5.62
N MET A 138 28.03 7.78 -5.22
CA MET A 138 27.80 9.15 -4.75
C MET A 138 27.22 10.01 -5.88
N GLY A 139 26.23 10.85 -5.56
CA GLY A 139 25.63 11.80 -6.51
C GLY A 139 24.64 11.18 -7.51
N ASP A 140 24.11 10.00 -7.22
CA ASP A 140 23.14 9.31 -8.09
C ASP A 140 21.66 9.68 -7.80
N ALA A 141 21.39 10.42 -6.70
CA ALA A 141 20.04 10.83 -6.32
C ALA A 141 19.34 11.58 -7.46
N PHE A 142 18.10 11.17 -7.77
CA PHE A 142 17.24 11.74 -8.83
C PHE A 142 17.90 11.80 -10.22
N SER A 143 18.93 10.99 -10.46
CA SER A 143 19.74 11.07 -11.68
C SER A 143 19.45 9.94 -12.65
N MET A 144 19.76 10.18 -13.94
CA MET A 144 19.76 9.14 -14.97
C MET A 144 20.76 8.01 -14.67
N ALA A 145 21.86 8.30 -13.99
CA ALA A 145 22.82 7.28 -13.56
C ALA A 145 22.20 6.36 -12.50
N GLY A 146 21.51 6.93 -11.51
CA GLY A 146 20.78 6.16 -10.52
C GLY A 146 19.66 5.30 -11.12
N PHE A 147 18.90 5.82 -12.09
CA PHE A 147 17.92 5.03 -12.82
C PHE A 147 18.57 3.86 -13.57
N ARG A 148 19.65 4.10 -14.31
CA ARG A 148 20.35 3.05 -15.08
C ARG A 148 20.88 1.93 -14.18
N ALA A 149 21.26 2.23 -12.96
CA ALA A 149 21.76 1.24 -11.99
C ALA A 149 20.67 0.20 -11.61
N ALA A 150 19.39 0.58 -11.63
CA ALA A 150 18.28 -0.32 -11.33
C ALA A 150 17.40 -0.62 -12.56
N ARG A 151 17.84 -0.28 -13.77
CA ARG A 151 17.00 -0.34 -14.98
C ARG A 151 16.39 -1.72 -15.23
N ASN A 152 17.20 -2.77 -15.13
CA ASN A 152 16.73 -4.15 -15.33
C ASN A 152 15.61 -4.51 -14.32
N PHE A 153 15.80 -4.14 -13.06
CA PHE A 153 14.80 -4.31 -12.01
C PHE A 153 13.53 -3.51 -12.34
N ALA A 154 13.65 -2.24 -12.70
CA ALA A 154 12.52 -1.36 -13.00
C ALA A 154 11.68 -1.86 -14.17
N GLU A 155 12.31 -2.29 -15.26
CA GLU A 155 11.63 -2.80 -16.45
C GLU A 155 10.87 -4.10 -16.15
N LEU A 156 11.46 -5.02 -15.37
CA LEU A 156 10.79 -6.24 -14.92
C LEU A 156 9.64 -5.95 -13.96
N LEU A 157 9.86 -5.04 -13.00
CA LEU A 157 8.83 -4.65 -12.03
C LEU A 157 7.60 -4.04 -12.71
N VAL A 158 7.81 -3.10 -13.64
CA VAL A 158 6.72 -2.46 -14.39
C VAL A 158 5.95 -3.51 -15.21
N GLY A 159 6.64 -4.47 -15.82
CA GLY A 159 6.02 -5.60 -16.52
C GLY A 159 5.16 -6.46 -15.59
N ALA A 160 5.74 -6.87 -14.45
CA ALA A 160 5.06 -7.69 -13.45
C ALA A 160 3.83 -6.98 -12.84
N MET A 161 3.94 -5.68 -12.53
CA MET A 161 2.82 -4.88 -12.03
C MET A 161 1.66 -4.87 -13.04
N ARG A 162 1.95 -4.65 -14.34
CA ARG A 162 0.89 -4.66 -15.38
C ARG A 162 0.21 -6.00 -15.51
N GLU A 163 0.97 -7.07 -15.51
CA GLU A 163 0.42 -8.43 -15.57
C GLU A 163 -0.40 -8.76 -14.32
N ALA A 164 0.02 -8.24 -13.15
CA ALA A 164 -0.72 -8.32 -11.90
C ALA A 164 -1.98 -7.43 -11.85
N GLY A 165 -2.30 -6.69 -12.92
CA GLY A 165 -3.46 -5.80 -12.99
C GLY A 165 -3.24 -4.41 -12.36
N VAL A 166 -2.04 -4.12 -11.87
CA VAL A 166 -1.70 -2.81 -11.32
C VAL A 166 -1.18 -1.90 -12.43
N GLN A 167 -1.74 -0.70 -12.55
CA GLN A 167 -1.24 0.32 -13.45
C GLN A 167 0.01 0.97 -12.82
N PRO A 168 1.23 0.74 -13.34
CA PRO A 168 2.41 1.46 -12.87
C PRO A 168 2.35 2.90 -13.38
N ASP A 169 2.87 3.85 -12.60
CA ASP A 169 2.96 5.26 -12.99
C ASP A 169 4.42 5.68 -13.13
N THR A 170 5.18 5.81 -12.03
CA THR A 170 6.58 6.20 -12.08
C THR A 170 7.49 5.22 -11.33
N PHE A 171 8.76 5.21 -11.73
CA PHE A 171 9.85 4.57 -10.99
C PHE A 171 11.04 5.51 -10.99
N MET A 172 11.58 5.82 -9.82
CA MET A 172 12.71 6.73 -9.73
C MET A 172 13.74 6.36 -8.66
N LYS A 173 14.97 6.84 -8.88
CA LYS A 173 16.02 6.81 -7.86
C LYS A 173 15.77 7.93 -6.86
N GLU A 174 15.60 7.54 -5.61
CA GLU A 174 15.41 8.44 -4.49
C GLU A 174 16.72 8.98 -3.91
N PHE A 175 16.63 9.84 -2.88
CA PHE A 175 17.79 10.50 -2.27
C PHE A 175 18.69 9.52 -1.49
N GLY A 176 18.12 8.55 -0.80
CA GLY A 176 18.85 7.61 0.04
C GLY A 176 19.75 6.65 -0.75
N ALA A 177 20.74 6.08 -0.06
CA ALA A 177 21.63 5.09 -0.65
C ALA A 177 20.83 3.86 -1.13
N ALA A 178 20.98 3.50 -2.41
CA ALA A 178 20.23 2.44 -3.08
C ALA A 178 18.70 2.47 -2.83
N GLN A 179 18.14 3.67 -2.63
CA GLN A 179 16.72 3.92 -2.43
C GLN A 179 16.03 4.21 -3.76
N TYR A 180 14.86 3.64 -3.92
CA TYR A 180 14.00 3.83 -5.09
C TYR A 180 12.56 4.00 -4.65
N GLU A 181 11.79 4.65 -5.50
CA GLU A 181 10.35 4.80 -5.36
C GLU A 181 9.64 4.20 -6.56
N VAL A 182 8.53 3.54 -6.30
CA VAL A 182 7.57 3.10 -7.31
C VAL A 182 6.19 3.63 -6.96
N THR A 183 5.52 4.20 -7.96
CA THR A 183 4.15 4.71 -7.82
C THR A 183 3.19 3.93 -8.69
N MET A 184 1.93 3.93 -8.29
CA MET A 184 0.86 3.27 -9.04
C MET A 184 -0.22 4.28 -9.45
N GLY A 185 -0.91 4.00 -10.56
CA GLY A 185 -2.07 4.78 -10.99
C GLY A 185 -3.25 4.64 -10.02
N PRO A 186 -4.07 5.68 -9.88
CA PRO A 186 -5.14 5.73 -8.89
C PRO A 186 -6.25 4.72 -9.17
N GLN A 187 -6.82 4.17 -8.11
CA GLN A 187 -7.89 3.19 -8.12
C GLN A 187 -9.05 3.61 -7.22
N ARG A 188 -10.16 2.88 -7.26
CA ARG A 188 -11.37 3.14 -6.47
C ARG A 188 -11.48 2.20 -5.29
N GLY A 189 -11.91 2.74 -4.16
CA GLY A 189 -12.33 1.94 -3.00
C GLY A 189 -11.23 1.01 -2.48
N VAL A 190 -11.56 -0.24 -2.20
CA VAL A 190 -10.63 -1.23 -1.65
C VAL A 190 -9.50 -1.59 -2.59
N THR A 191 -9.70 -1.50 -3.92
CA THR A 191 -8.69 -1.79 -4.93
C THR A 191 -7.44 -0.93 -4.78
N VAL A 192 -7.56 0.28 -4.21
CA VAL A 192 -6.41 1.14 -3.87
C VAL A 192 -5.42 0.39 -2.96
N ALA A 193 -5.94 -0.21 -1.88
CA ALA A 193 -5.13 -0.95 -0.90
C ALA A 193 -4.64 -2.29 -1.45
N ASP A 194 -5.50 -3.01 -2.19
CA ASP A 194 -5.11 -4.27 -2.83
C ASP A 194 -3.94 -4.05 -3.80
N HIS A 195 -4.00 -2.99 -4.64
CA HIS A 195 -2.90 -2.65 -5.56
C HIS A 195 -1.63 -2.20 -4.84
N SER A 196 -1.75 -1.51 -3.70
CA SER A 196 -0.61 -1.18 -2.85
C SER A 196 0.11 -2.43 -2.35
N LEU A 197 -0.64 -3.41 -1.81
CA LEU A 197 -0.11 -4.69 -1.38
C LEU A 197 0.53 -5.45 -2.55
N ILE A 198 -0.15 -5.54 -3.69
CA ILE A 198 0.37 -6.20 -4.90
C ILE A 198 1.67 -5.54 -5.35
N THR A 199 1.74 -4.21 -5.41
CA THR A 199 2.96 -3.48 -5.77
C THR A 199 4.13 -3.86 -4.88
N ARG A 200 3.91 -3.90 -3.57
CA ARG A 200 4.93 -4.27 -2.61
C ARG A 200 5.41 -5.72 -2.78
N GLU A 201 4.48 -6.66 -2.99
CA GLU A 201 4.83 -8.06 -3.25
C GLU A 201 5.59 -8.20 -4.58
N MET A 202 5.20 -7.46 -5.64
CA MET A 202 5.93 -7.48 -6.91
C MET A 202 7.36 -6.93 -6.77
N VAL A 203 7.58 -5.89 -5.97
CA VAL A 203 8.92 -5.38 -5.67
C VAL A 203 9.78 -6.48 -5.03
N GLN A 204 9.24 -7.23 -4.07
CA GLN A 204 9.95 -8.32 -3.41
C GLN A 204 10.20 -9.49 -4.37
N THR A 205 9.16 -9.91 -5.10
CA THR A 205 9.24 -11.02 -6.06
C THR A 205 10.30 -10.77 -7.15
N VAL A 206 10.31 -9.56 -7.73
CA VAL A 206 11.31 -9.20 -8.76
C VAL A 206 12.71 -9.12 -8.18
N ALA A 207 12.87 -8.59 -6.95
CA ALA A 207 14.16 -8.57 -6.27
C ALA A 207 14.69 -9.99 -6.06
N ASP A 208 13.89 -10.89 -5.50
CA ASP A 208 14.26 -12.28 -5.25
C ASP A 208 14.68 -12.99 -6.54
N ARG A 209 13.95 -12.78 -7.65
CA ARG A 209 14.28 -13.37 -8.96
C ARG A 209 15.60 -12.87 -9.55
N LEU A 210 15.99 -11.65 -9.21
CA LEU A 210 17.28 -11.07 -9.61
C LEU A 210 18.40 -11.37 -8.61
N GLY A 211 18.15 -12.17 -7.57
CA GLY A 211 19.12 -12.43 -6.50
C GLY A 211 19.45 -11.19 -5.68
N GLN A 212 18.52 -10.24 -5.61
CA GLN A 212 18.65 -8.99 -4.86
C GLN A 212 17.77 -9.04 -3.60
N GLU A 213 18.15 -8.30 -2.59
CA GLU A 213 17.34 -8.13 -1.38
C GLU A 213 16.86 -6.68 -1.26
N VAL A 214 15.57 -6.50 -0.99
CA VAL A 214 14.97 -5.20 -0.74
C VAL A 214 14.46 -5.08 0.69
N THR A 215 14.27 -3.87 1.15
CA THR A 215 13.66 -3.57 2.43
C THR A 215 12.79 -2.32 2.34
N PHE A 216 11.63 -2.40 2.99
CA PHE A 216 10.71 -1.29 3.21
C PHE A 216 10.83 -0.73 4.63
N THR A 217 11.84 -1.14 5.39
CA THR A 217 11.99 -0.62 6.77
C THR A 217 11.94 0.90 6.78
N PRO A 218 11.22 1.52 7.72
CA PRO A 218 11.02 2.97 7.75
C PRO A 218 12.31 3.78 7.73
N ILE A 219 13.35 3.27 8.36
CA ILE A 219 14.70 3.86 8.30
C ILE A 219 15.77 2.81 8.61
N ARG A 220 16.82 2.77 7.82
CA ARG A 220 17.96 1.86 8.01
C ARG A 220 19.09 2.49 8.80
N ASP A 221 19.35 3.75 8.52
CA ASP A 221 20.37 4.57 9.20
C ASP A 221 19.67 5.77 9.83
N PRO A 222 19.70 5.92 11.16
CA PRO A 222 19.09 7.09 11.82
C PRO A 222 19.63 8.44 11.36
N LYS A 223 20.81 8.47 10.72
CA LYS A 223 21.40 9.69 10.12
C LYS A 223 21.02 9.87 8.66
N GLY A 224 20.48 8.84 8.02
CA GLY A 224 20.06 8.85 6.62
C GLY A 224 18.63 9.34 6.42
N VAL A 225 18.10 9.09 5.22
CA VAL A 225 16.68 9.25 4.90
C VAL A 225 15.96 7.92 5.07
N GLY A 226 14.68 7.98 5.42
CA GLY A 226 13.85 6.79 5.58
C GLY A 226 13.04 6.47 4.33
N ASN A 227 12.34 5.34 4.35
CA ASN A 227 11.37 4.93 3.36
C ASN A 227 9.96 5.29 3.85
N GLY A 228 9.24 6.07 3.08
CA GLY A 228 7.84 6.39 3.30
C GLY A 228 6.91 5.54 2.45
N VAL A 229 5.64 5.55 2.84
CA VAL A 229 4.52 5.19 1.99
C VAL A 229 3.60 6.39 1.98
N HIS A 230 3.40 6.99 0.81
CA HIS A 230 2.52 8.14 0.70
C HIS A 230 1.19 7.71 0.07
N ILE A 231 0.10 8.18 0.66
CA ILE A 231 -1.26 7.80 0.25
C ILE A 231 -1.93 9.01 -0.36
N HIS A 232 -2.00 9.03 -1.69
CA HIS A 232 -2.72 10.06 -2.44
C HIS A 232 -4.21 9.75 -2.44
N MET A 233 -5.02 10.74 -2.07
CA MET A 233 -6.46 10.58 -1.93
C MET A 233 -7.22 11.72 -2.61
N SER A 234 -8.29 11.34 -3.29
CA SER A 234 -9.31 12.23 -3.83
C SER A 234 -10.67 11.53 -3.75
N PHE A 235 -11.73 12.23 -4.12
CA PHE A 235 -13.10 11.71 -4.05
C PHE A 235 -13.81 11.84 -5.39
N LEU A 236 -14.61 10.83 -5.70
CA LEU A 236 -15.53 10.83 -6.81
C LEU A 236 -16.96 10.82 -6.29
N SER A 237 -17.86 11.58 -6.96
CA SER A 237 -19.30 11.50 -6.74
C SER A 237 -19.86 10.15 -7.22
N GLU A 238 -21.15 9.91 -7.03
CA GLU A 238 -21.84 8.72 -7.53
C GLU A 238 -21.81 8.65 -9.06
N GLU A 239 -21.80 9.80 -9.75
CA GLU A 239 -21.67 9.90 -11.21
C GLU A 239 -20.21 9.78 -11.70
N GLY A 240 -19.26 9.56 -10.78
CA GLY A 240 -17.83 9.41 -11.10
C GLY A 240 -17.11 10.73 -11.37
N LYS A 241 -17.67 11.88 -11.00
CA LYS A 241 -17.01 13.19 -11.14
C LYS A 241 -16.06 13.43 -9.98
N ALA A 242 -14.90 14.03 -10.27
CA ALA A 242 -13.96 14.47 -9.24
C ALA A 242 -14.55 15.64 -8.44
N VAL A 243 -14.56 15.50 -7.11
CA VAL A 243 -15.21 16.48 -6.20
C VAL A 243 -14.28 16.93 -5.05
N THR A 244 -13.00 16.66 -5.16
CA THR A 244 -11.99 17.09 -4.19
C THR A 244 -11.59 18.55 -4.40
N TYR A 245 -11.58 19.01 -5.66
CA TYR A 245 -11.26 20.36 -6.09
C TYR A 245 -12.45 21.30 -5.97
N ASP A 246 -12.20 22.52 -5.48
CA ASP A 246 -13.14 23.65 -5.50
C ASP A 246 -12.34 24.95 -5.66
N PRO A 247 -12.42 25.65 -6.81
CA PRO A 247 -11.63 26.87 -7.04
C PRO A 247 -11.93 28.00 -6.06
N ALA A 248 -13.11 27.97 -5.39
CA ALA A 248 -13.47 28.94 -4.36
C ALA A 248 -13.05 28.50 -2.95
N GLY A 249 -12.61 27.25 -2.78
CA GLY A 249 -12.19 26.70 -1.51
C GLY A 249 -10.81 27.22 -1.06
N LYS A 250 -10.55 27.18 0.25
CA LYS A 250 -9.21 27.50 0.77
C LYS A 250 -8.20 26.48 0.21
N HIS A 251 -7.15 26.97 -0.44
CA HIS A 251 -6.16 26.14 -1.16
C HIS A 251 -6.79 25.26 -2.24
N GLU A 252 -7.88 25.71 -2.85
CA GLU A 252 -8.64 24.99 -3.88
C GLU A 252 -9.24 23.66 -3.41
N LEU A 253 -9.30 23.40 -2.09
CA LEU A 253 -9.82 22.19 -1.49
C LEU A 253 -11.33 22.32 -1.24
N SER A 254 -12.13 21.36 -1.71
CA SER A 254 -13.56 21.36 -1.45
C SER A 254 -13.87 21.22 0.05
N LYS A 255 -15.04 21.72 0.47
CA LYS A 255 -15.47 21.67 1.87
C LYS A 255 -15.49 20.23 2.40
N THR A 256 -15.98 19.27 1.62
CA THR A 256 -16.08 17.86 2.05
C THR A 256 -14.71 17.24 2.18
N ALA A 257 -13.80 17.47 1.24
CA ALA A 257 -12.43 17.02 1.34
C ALA A 257 -11.70 17.66 2.53
N GLY A 258 -11.94 18.96 2.79
CA GLY A 258 -11.42 19.64 3.96
C GLY A 258 -11.92 19.04 5.29
N GLN A 259 -13.19 18.63 5.36
CA GLN A 259 -13.74 17.94 6.53
C GLN A 259 -13.08 16.56 6.75
N PHE A 260 -12.84 15.82 5.68
CA PHE A 260 -12.13 14.53 5.76
C PHE A 260 -10.69 14.73 6.25
N VAL A 261 -9.96 15.69 5.70
CA VAL A 261 -8.60 16.06 6.14
C VAL A 261 -8.58 16.49 7.60
N ALA A 262 -9.57 17.30 8.02
CA ALA A 262 -9.69 17.70 9.43
C ALA A 262 -9.92 16.48 10.35
N GLY A 263 -10.64 15.47 9.88
CA GLY A 263 -10.80 14.20 10.58
C GLY A 263 -9.47 13.44 10.72
N ILE A 264 -8.66 13.37 9.65
CA ILE A 264 -7.33 12.76 9.71
C ILE A 264 -6.47 13.47 10.78
N LEU A 265 -6.37 14.80 10.72
CA LEU A 265 -5.53 15.57 11.64
C LEU A 265 -6.02 15.47 13.10
N LYS A 266 -7.33 15.45 13.30
CA LYS A 266 -7.94 15.29 14.63
C LYS A 266 -7.58 13.96 15.28
N TYR A 267 -7.49 12.90 14.51
CA TYR A 267 -7.25 11.54 14.99
C TYR A 267 -5.85 11.02 14.64
N LEU A 268 -4.94 11.90 14.22
CA LEU A 268 -3.60 11.51 13.74
C LEU A 268 -2.84 10.69 14.78
N ASP A 269 -2.90 11.06 16.06
CA ASP A 269 -2.21 10.33 17.15
C ASP A 269 -2.67 8.87 17.27
N SER A 270 -3.92 8.58 16.89
CA SER A 270 -4.43 7.20 16.84
C SER A 270 -4.11 6.53 15.50
N ILE A 271 -4.14 7.28 14.41
CA ILE A 271 -3.89 6.79 13.05
C ILE A 271 -2.43 6.30 12.92
N VAL A 272 -1.46 7.04 13.44
CA VAL A 272 -0.04 6.67 13.36
C VAL A 272 0.30 5.37 14.11
N ALA A 273 -0.52 4.96 15.06
CA ALA A 273 -0.37 3.64 15.70
C ALA A 273 -0.58 2.48 14.71
N ILE A 274 -1.23 2.72 13.57
CA ILE A 274 -1.48 1.74 12.51
C ILE A 274 -0.59 2.04 11.30
N THR A 275 -0.48 3.30 10.89
CA THR A 275 0.23 3.68 9.65
C THR A 275 1.74 3.80 9.84
N ALA A 276 2.22 3.96 11.07
CA ALA A 276 3.62 4.03 11.45
C ALA A 276 3.85 3.28 12.79
N PRO A 277 3.57 1.96 12.87
CA PRO A 277 3.45 1.23 14.14
C PRO A 277 4.80 0.83 14.74
N SER A 278 5.89 0.95 14.01
CA SER A 278 7.21 0.55 14.48
C SER A 278 7.89 1.67 15.28
N ALA A 279 8.68 1.30 16.29
CA ALA A 279 9.54 2.26 17.00
C ALA A 279 10.50 2.99 16.05
N VAL A 280 10.97 2.32 14.98
CA VAL A 280 11.84 2.94 13.97
C VAL A 280 11.11 3.90 13.05
N SER A 281 9.78 3.82 12.93
CA SER A 281 8.99 4.81 12.20
C SER A 281 9.19 6.22 12.75
N TYR A 282 9.31 6.35 14.07
CA TYR A 282 9.51 7.64 14.75
C TYR A 282 10.95 8.17 14.66
N LEU A 283 11.89 7.34 14.25
CA LEU A 283 13.23 7.81 13.85
C LEU A 283 13.21 8.42 12.45
N ARG A 284 12.25 8.04 11.61
CA ARG A 284 11.99 8.63 10.30
C ARG A 284 11.18 9.93 10.41
N LEU A 285 10.08 9.92 11.19
CA LEU A 285 9.13 11.03 11.34
C LEU A 285 9.70 12.17 12.20
N THR A 286 10.76 12.80 11.71
CA THR A 286 11.47 13.89 12.40
C THR A 286 11.60 15.13 11.49
N PRO A 287 11.64 16.34 12.06
CA PRO A 287 11.78 17.59 11.29
C PRO A 287 12.99 17.58 10.35
N HIS A 288 12.87 18.29 9.24
CA HIS A 288 13.91 18.50 8.22
C HIS A 288 14.34 17.23 7.47
N ARG A 289 13.42 16.27 7.34
CA ARG A 289 13.64 15.01 6.58
C ARG A 289 12.58 14.75 5.52
N TRP A 290 11.71 15.73 5.25
CA TRP A 290 10.57 15.60 4.35
C TRP A 290 9.65 14.41 4.73
N SER A 291 9.43 14.22 6.03
CA SER A 291 8.93 12.99 6.60
C SER A 291 7.67 13.16 7.45
N ALA A 292 6.86 14.17 7.22
CA ALA A 292 5.59 14.36 7.95
C ALA A 292 5.76 14.46 9.48
N ALA A 293 6.68 15.29 9.93
CA ALA A 293 6.98 15.45 11.35
C ALA A 293 5.95 16.30 12.13
N PHE A 294 5.02 16.97 11.44
CA PHE A 294 4.09 17.92 12.03
C PHE A 294 2.64 17.52 11.75
N ASN A 295 1.78 17.57 12.78
CA ASN A 295 0.36 17.35 12.64
C ASN A 295 -0.34 18.59 12.05
N ASN A 296 -0.25 18.75 10.74
CA ASN A 296 -0.83 19.89 10.03
C ASN A 296 -1.23 19.54 8.58
N LEU A 297 -2.04 20.44 7.99
CA LEU A 297 -2.28 20.49 6.56
C LEU A 297 -1.33 21.49 5.93
N GLY A 298 -0.49 21.03 5.02
CA GLY A 298 0.43 21.85 4.25
C GLY A 298 -0.03 22.04 2.81
N PHE A 299 0.11 23.28 2.30
CA PHE A 299 -0.07 23.55 0.88
C PHE A 299 1.31 23.46 0.20
N ARG A 300 1.52 22.37 -0.55
CA ARG A 300 2.80 22.04 -1.21
C ARG A 300 3.98 21.84 -0.23
N ASP A 301 3.67 21.58 1.05
CA ASP A 301 4.66 21.40 2.11
C ASP A 301 4.90 19.90 2.37
N ARG A 302 6.11 19.42 2.14
CA ARG A 302 6.50 18.00 2.29
C ARG A 302 6.81 17.60 3.74
N GLU A 303 6.79 18.53 4.69
CA GLU A 303 6.94 18.24 6.13
C GLU A 303 5.58 18.05 6.83
N ALA A 304 4.47 18.37 6.14
CA ALA A 304 3.13 18.23 6.68
C ALA A 304 2.66 16.77 6.69
N SER A 305 1.87 16.36 7.70
CA SER A 305 1.24 15.04 7.74
C SER A 305 0.21 14.83 6.63
N VAL A 306 -0.49 15.91 6.25
CA VAL A 306 -1.35 15.92 5.05
C VAL A 306 -0.92 17.09 4.17
N ARG A 307 -0.63 16.79 2.91
CA ARG A 307 -0.18 17.78 1.93
C ARG A 307 -1.20 17.90 0.80
N ILE A 308 -1.58 19.12 0.43
CA ILE A 308 -2.26 19.37 -0.84
C ILE A 308 -1.21 19.37 -1.94
N CYS A 309 -1.35 18.44 -2.89
CA CYS A 309 -0.40 18.28 -3.98
C CYS A 309 -0.54 19.39 -5.02
N PRO A 310 0.57 19.82 -5.65
CA PRO A 310 0.50 20.75 -6.77
C PRO A 310 -0.16 20.09 -7.96
N VAL A 311 -0.99 20.84 -8.67
CA VAL A 311 -1.53 20.45 -9.98
C VAL A 311 -0.97 21.42 -11.02
N SER A 312 -0.74 20.95 -12.23
CA SER A 312 -0.32 21.82 -13.35
C SER A 312 -1.40 22.86 -13.62
N ASP A 313 -0.99 23.99 -14.19
CA ASP A 313 -1.90 25.07 -14.56
C ASP A 313 -2.69 24.69 -15.83
N LEU A 314 -3.69 23.84 -15.62
CA LEU A 314 -4.60 23.32 -16.63
C LEU A 314 -5.99 23.93 -16.47
N SER A 315 -6.91 23.61 -17.37
CA SER A 315 -8.33 23.95 -17.20
C SER A 315 -8.89 23.41 -15.88
N ASP A 316 -9.93 24.03 -15.31
CA ASP A 316 -10.55 23.59 -14.06
C ASP A 316 -10.99 22.12 -14.09
N ILE A 317 -11.44 21.61 -15.24
CA ILE A 317 -11.80 20.20 -15.41
C ILE A 317 -10.56 19.29 -15.24
N ALA A 318 -9.46 19.63 -15.87
CA ALA A 318 -8.22 18.88 -15.80
C ALA A 318 -7.58 18.98 -14.41
N LYS A 319 -7.65 20.15 -13.76
CA LYS A 319 -7.25 20.34 -12.36
C LYS A 319 -8.07 19.45 -11.44
N ALA A 320 -9.40 19.46 -11.55
CA ALA A 320 -10.28 18.66 -10.71
C ALA A 320 -9.96 17.16 -10.82
N ALA A 321 -9.65 16.66 -12.02
CA ALA A 321 -9.32 15.26 -12.24
C ALA A 321 -8.00 14.83 -11.58
N GLN A 322 -7.04 15.74 -11.42
CA GLN A 322 -5.72 15.47 -10.86
C GLN A 322 -5.59 15.93 -9.40
N PHE A 323 -6.53 16.76 -8.90
CA PHE A 323 -6.44 17.36 -7.58
C PHE A 323 -6.57 16.31 -6.48
N ASN A 324 -5.58 16.25 -5.62
CA ASN A 324 -5.52 15.29 -4.53
C ASN A 324 -4.80 15.89 -3.32
N PHE A 325 -4.95 15.23 -2.19
CA PHE A 325 -4.15 15.44 -1.00
C PHE A 325 -3.44 14.13 -0.63
N GLU A 326 -2.26 14.27 -0.08
CA GLU A 326 -1.35 13.19 0.24
C GLU A 326 -1.22 13.03 1.75
N PHE A 327 -1.52 11.86 2.29
CA PHE A 327 -1.20 11.48 3.66
C PHE A 327 0.22 10.92 3.69
N ARG A 328 1.08 11.52 4.51
CA ARG A 328 2.53 11.25 4.51
C ARG A 328 3.04 10.57 5.77
N ALA A 329 2.24 10.55 6.85
CA ALA A 329 2.62 9.93 8.12
C ALA A 329 2.40 8.39 8.10
N ALA A 330 2.92 7.74 7.07
CA ALA A 330 2.81 6.31 6.86
C ALA A 330 4.13 5.71 6.36
N ASP A 331 4.33 4.42 6.61
CA ASP A 331 5.43 3.63 6.10
C ASP A 331 4.95 2.22 5.67
N ALA A 332 5.86 1.33 5.32
CA ALA A 332 5.56 0.03 4.71
C ALA A 332 4.71 -0.92 5.57
N THR A 333 4.37 -0.53 6.77
CA THR A 333 3.45 -1.25 7.65
C THR A 333 2.03 -0.70 7.59
N ALA A 334 1.81 0.33 6.77
CA ALA A 334 0.52 0.98 6.58
C ALA A 334 -0.47 0.18 5.73
#